data_ca00396406334f91df02141564103824
#
_entry.id   ca00396406334f91df02141564103824
#
_cell.length_a   1.000
_cell.length_b   1.000
_cell.length_c   1.000
_cell.angle_alpha   90.00
_cell.angle_beta   90.00
_cell.angle_gamma   90.00
#
_symmetry.space_group_name_H-M   'P 1'
#
loop_
_entity.id
_entity.type
_entity.pdbx_description
1 polymer ?
#
loop_
_entity_poly.entity_id
_entity_poly.type
_entity_poly.pdbx_seq_one_letter_code
_entity_poly.pdbx_strand_id
1 'polypeptide(L)'
;MTVANFIGLAEGSIENSAREKGAPFYDGLNFHRVEAGAIIQGGCPLGNGLGNPGYKFKNETPKSLNHDKAGVVAMANSGRNTNGSQFYITMRPIPSLDGDYSVFGQVEKGLGVIEMIEIGDKIVSVTIERRGESAKVFNVNEAFPAKARKKL
;
A
#
# COMPACT_ATOMS: atom_id res chain seq x y z
N MET A 1 8.61 -4.87 7.00
CA MET A 1 7.16 -5.11 7.31
C MET A 1 6.25 -4.57 6.22
N THR A 2 6.41 -3.34 5.78
CA THR A 2 5.48 -2.66 4.83
C THR A 2 5.36 -3.39 3.50
N VAL A 3 6.47 -3.73 2.86
CA VAL A 3 6.47 -4.52 1.61
C VAL A 3 5.78 -5.86 1.81
N ALA A 4 6.08 -6.57 2.91
CA ALA A 4 5.46 -7.85 3.22
C ALA A 4 3.95 -7.74 3.47
N ASN A 5 3.50 -6.65 4.11
CA ASN A 5 2.07 -6.35 4.27
C ASN A 5 1.37 -6.20 2.91
N PHE A 6 1.91 -5.37 2.03
CA PHE A 6 1.34 -5.15 0.71
C PHE A 6 1.29 -6.44 -0.12
N ILE A 7 2.42 -7.16 -0.21
CA ILE A 7 2.51 -8.45 -0.91
C ILE A 7 1.50 -9.44 -0.34
N GLY A 8 1.50 -9.61 0.98
CA GLY A 8 0.65 -10.59 1.64
C GLY A 8 -0.84 -10.31 1.53
N LEU A 9 -1.25 -9.04 1.50
CA LEU A 9 -2.62 -8.64 1.18
C LEU A 9 -2.94 -8.89 -0.30
N ALA A 10 -2.05 -8.50 -1.22
CA ALA A 10 -2.24 -8.71 -2.65
C ALA A 10 -2.40 -10.19 -3.01
N GLU A 11 -1.64 -11.08 -2.38
CA GLU A 11 -1.69 -12.52 -2.59
C GLU A 11 -2.75 -13.25 -1.73
N GLY A 12 -3.40 -12.56 -0.78
CA GLY A 12 -4.32 -13.19 0.17
C GLY A 12 -3.63 -14.06 1.23
N SER A 13 -2.31 -13.99 1.38
CA SER A 13 -1.55 -14.81 2.33
C SER A 13 -1.54 -14.27 3.77
N ILE A 14 -2.03 -13.04 3.98
CA ILE A 14 -2.23 -12.43 5.30
C ILE A 14 -3.72 -12.42 5.66
N GLU A 15 -4.05 -12.99 6.84
CA GLU A 15 -5.39 -12.88 7.40
C GLU A 15 -5.78 -11.43 7.66
N ASN A 16 -7.00 -11.08 7.27
CA ASN A 16 -7.58 -9.76 7.42
C ASN A 16 -9.09 -9.87 7.68
N SER A 17 -9.73 -8.78 8.12
CA SER A 17 -11.16 -8.77 8.47
C SER A 17 -12.09 -8.44 7.30
N ALA A 18 -11.55 -8.12 6.12
CA ALA A 18 -12.35 -7.59 5.00
C ALA A 18 -12.50 -8.60 3.84
N ARG A 19 -11.69 -9.64 3.81
CA ARG A 19 -11.72 -10.69 2.78
C ARG A 19 -11.60 -12.07 3.42
N GLU A 20 -12.12 -13.06 2.74
CA GLU A 20 -11.93 -14.46 3.11
C GLU A 20 -10.45 -14.86 3.01
N LYS A 21 -10.06 -15.86 3.78
CA LYS A 21 -8.69 -16.38 3.77
C LYS A 21 -8.31 -16.87 2.36
N GLY A 22 -7.18 -16.39 1.86
CA GLY A 22 -6.67 -16.74 0.53
C GLY A 22 -7.20 -15.87 -0.60
N ALA A 23 -8.15 -14.97 -0.35
CA ALA A 23 -8.64 -14.05 -1.37
C ALA A 23 -7.72 -12.83 -1.51
N PRO A 24 -7.35 -12.40 -2.75
CA PRO A 24 -6.63 -11.16 -3.00
C PRO A 24 -7.38 -9.96 -2.41
N PHE A 25 -6.67 -9.18 -1.58
CA PHE A 25 -7.31 -8.08 -0.85
C PHE A 25 -7.67 -6.89 -1.74
N TYR A 26 -6.76 -6.52 -2.65
CA TYR A 26 -6.87 -5.28 -3.42
C TYR A 26 -7.76 -5.39 -4.66
N ASP A 27 -8.02 -6.59 -5.14
CA ASP A 27 -8.80 -6.80 -6.36
C ASP A 27 -10.23 -6.26 -6.22
N GLY A 28 -10.62 -5.43 -7.17
CA GLY A 28 -11.92 -4.78 -7.20
C GLY A 28 -12.08 -3.57 -6.27
N LEU A 29 -11.08 -3.23 -5.44
CA LEU A 29 -11.11 -1.99 -4.65
C LEU A 29 -10.93 -0.77 -5.54
N ASN A 30 -11.46 0.37 -5.10
CA ASN A 30 -11.39 1.62 -5.83
C ASN A 30 -10.33 2.58 -5.29
N PHE A 31 -9.95 3.53 -6.14
CA PHE A 31 -9.29 4.75 -5.72
C PHE A 31 -10.36 5.71 -5.18
N HIS A 32 -10.46 5.79 -3.85
CA HIS A 32 -11.51 6.58 -3.19
C HIS A 32 -11.12 8.05 -2.97
N ARG A 33 -9.85 8.40 -3.19
CA ARG A 33 -9.34 9.77 -3.07
C ARG A 33 -8.36 10.05 -4.20
N VAL A 34 -8.59 11.13 -4.91
CA VAL A 34 -7.70 11.65 -5.95
C VAL A 34 -7.52 13.14 -5.70
N GLU A 35 -6.29 13.56 -5.45
CA GLU A 35 -5.89 14.96 -5.41
C GLU A 35 -5.12 15.26 -6.68
N ALA A 36 -5.75 15.93 -7.62
CA ALA A 36 -5.20 16.20 -8.93
C ALA A 36 -3.80 16.84 -8.86
N GLY A 37 -2.84 16.27 -9.59
CA GLY A 37 -1.45 16.70 -9.60
C GLY A 37 -0.68 16.43 -8.30
N ALA A 38 -1.25 15.72 -7.33
CA ALA A 38 -0.60 15.38 -6.07
C ALA A 38 -0.54 13.88 -5.82
N ILE A 39 -1.67 13.22 -5.52
CA ILE A 39 -1.73 11.81 -5.19
C ILE A 39 -3.01 11.13 -5.69
N ILE A 40 -2.94 9.82 -5.90
CA ILE A 40 -4.09 8.92 -5.90
C ILE A 40 -3.99 7.99 -4.70
N GLN A 41 -5.10 7.68 -4.02
CA GLN A 41 -5.14 6.83 -2.84
C GLN A 41 -6.21 5.75 -2.97
N GLY A 42 -5.82 4.51 -2.70
CA GLY A 42 -6.67 3.32 -2.75
C GLY A 42 -6.40 2.36 -1.61
N GLY A 43 -6.90 1.11 -1.74
CA GLY A 43 -6.66 0.05 -0.76
C GLY A 43 -7.58 0.09 0.47
N CYS A 44 -8.67 0.89 0.42
CA CYS A 44 -9.71 0.90 1.45
C CYS A 44 -10.77 -0.16 1.14
N PRO A 45 -11.00 -1.18 1.99
CA PRO A 45 -11.99 -2.22 1.70
C PRO A 45 -13.45 -1.72 1.68
N LEU A 46 -13.73 -0.58 2.32
CA LEU A 46 -15.05 0.06 2.30
C LEU A 46 -15.18 1.09 1.17
N GLY A 47 -14.10 1.41 0.45
CA GLY A 47 -14.11 2.37 -0.65
C GLY A 47 -14.37 3.84 -0.27
N ASN A 48 -14.26 4.19 1.00
CA ASN A 48 -14.58 5.53 1.54
C ASN A 48 -13.48 6.12 2.44
N GLY A 49 -12.32 5.46 2.55
CA GLY A 49 -11.20 5.88 3.39
C GLY A 49 -11.27 5.43 4.85
N LEU A 50 -12.40 4.91 5.33
CA LEU A 50 -12.58 4.50 6.74
C LEU A 50 -12.27 3.03 6.99
N GLY A 51 -12.21 2.21 5.92
CA GLY A 51 -11.94 0.78 6.02
C GLY A 51 -10.45 0.48 6.29
N ASN A 52 -10.23 -0.68 6.89
CA ASN A 52 -8.90 -1.18 7.24
C ASN A 52 -8.88 -2.73 7.18
N PRO A 53 -7.71 -3.37 7.25
CA PRO A 53 -7.60 -4.83 7.18
C PRO A 53 -7.86 -5.55 8.52
N GLY A 54 -8.34 -4.85 9.57
CA GLY A 54 -8.56 -5.39 10.92
C GLY A 54 -7.33 -5.31 11.83
N TYR A 55 -6.26 -4.67 11.36
CA TYR A 55 -5.04 -4.43 12.14
C TYR A 55 -4.33 -3.15 11.74
N LYS A 56 -3.39 -2.74 12.59
CA LYS A 56 -2.44 -1.63 12.34
C LYS A 56 -1.01 -2.10 12.58
N PHE A 57 -0.04 -1.43 11.93
CA PHE A 57 1.38 -1.68 12.16
C PHE A 57 2.21 -0.39 12.11
N LYS A 58 3.45 -0.51 12.62
CA LYS A 58 4.36 0.63 12.80
C LYS A 58 4.87 1.20 11.47
N ASN A 59 5.19 2.48 11.49
CA ASN A 59 5.88 3.14 10.38
C ASN A 59 7.29 2.56 10.18
N GLU A 60 7.71 2.51 8.92
CA GLU A 60 9.07 2.23 8.48
C GLU A 60 9.51 3.41 7.60
N THR A 61 10.23 4.36 8.18
CA THR A 61 10.61 5.61 7.52
C THR A 61 12.13 5.81 7.53
N PRO A 62 12.91 4.92 6.86
CA PRO A 62 14.35 5.10 6.74
C PRO A 62 14.64 6.36 5.91
N LYS A 63 15.68 7.11 6.28
CA LYS A 63 16.07 8.37 5.62
C LYS A 63 16.40 8.23 4.12
N SER A 64 16.63 7.02 3.65
CA SER A 64 16.91 6.73 2.24
C SER A 64 15.66 6.59 1.36
N LEU A 65 14.46 6.55 1.94
CA LEU A 65 13.20 6.43 1.22
C LEU A 65 12.37 7.70 1.42
N ASN A 66 12.29 8.51 0.36
CA ASN A 66 11.70 9.84 0.39
C ASN A 66 10.66 10.01 -0.73
N HIS A 67 9.83 11.06 -0.60
CA HIS A 67 8.84 11.47 -1.62
C HIS A 67 9.47 12.49 -2.60
N ASP A 68 10.62 12.16 -3.17
CA ASP A 68 11.45 13.05 -3.98
C ASP A 68 11.06 13.15 -5.46
N LYS A 69 10.08 12.34 -5.90
CA LYS A 69 9.65 12.27 -7.31
C LYS A 69 8.21 11.81 -7.46
N ALA A 70 7.69 11.84 -8.69
CA ALA A 70 6.42 11.21 -9.04
C ALA A 70 6.53 9.68 -9.00
N GLY A 71 5.40 9.01 -8.73
CA GLY A 71 5.29 7.55 -8.71
C GLY A 71 5.80 6.90 -7.44
N VAL A 72 6.11 7.64 -6.38
CA VAL A 72 6.41 7.05 -5.07
C VAL A 72 5.17 6.39 -4.51
N VAL A 73 5.30 5.12 -4.07
CA VAL A 73 4.23 4.36 -3.43
C VAL A 73 4.47 4.30 -1.93
N ALA A 74 3.52 4.78 -1.15
CA ALA A 74 3.63 4.82 0.31
C ALA A 74 2.31 4.45 1.00
N MET A 75 2.40 4.03 2.28
CA MET A 75 1.22 3.71 3.08
C MET A 75 0.52 4.98 3.55
N ALA A 76 -0.78 5.04 3.32
CA ALA A 76 -1.64 6.01 4.00
C ALA A 76 -1.83 5.58 5.47
N ASN A 77 -1.96 6.57 6.36
CA ASN A 77 -2.21 6.33 7.78
C ASN A 77 -3.06 7.46 8.39
N SER A 78 -3.59 7.23 9.59
CA SER A 78 -4.34 8.20 10.39
C SER A 78 -3.50 8.69 11.60
N GLY A 79 -2.23 8.93 11.37
CA GLY A 79 -1.23 9.26 12.36
C GLY A 79 -0.17 8.16 12.51
N ARG A 80 0.88 8.47 13.25
CA ARG A 80 2.06 7.58 13.38
C ARG A 80 1.69 6.17 13.85
N ASN A 81 2.25 5.16 13.18
CA ASN A 81 2.05 3.74 13.52
C ASN A 81 0.63 3.22 13.34
N THR A 82 -0.12 3.77 12.38
CA THR A 82 -1.47 3.33 12.05
C THR A 82 -1.60 2.83 10.61
N ASN A 83 -0.50 2.34 10.01
CA ASN A 83 -0.55 1.74 8.68
C ASN A 83 -1.48 0.53 8.67
N GLY A 84 -2.23 0.35 7.60
CA GLY A 84 -3.14 -0.77 7.39
C GLY A 84 -3.03 -1.33 5.97
N SER A 85 -4.08 -1.17 5.17
CA SER A 85 -4.10 -1.59 3.77
C SER A 85 -4.08 -0.43 2.77
N GLN A 86 -4.43 0.78 3.20
CA GLN A 86 -4.51 1.92 2.31
C GLN A 86 -3.13 2.41 1.91
N PHE A 87 -2.95 2.74 0.63
CA PHE A 87 -1.73 3.26 0.06
C PHE A 87 -2.05 4.42 -0.89
N TYR A 88 -1.04 5.23 -1.18
CA TYR A 88 -1.13 6.26 -2.21
C TYR A 88 0.07 6.21 -3.15
N ILE A 89 -0.11 6.81 -4.32
CA ILE A 89 0.94 7.00 -5.32
C ILE A 89 1.05 8.49 -5.62
N THR A 90 2.26 9.03 -5.58
CA THR A 90 2.49 10.45 -5.83
C THR A 90 2.52 10.77 -7.33
N MET A 91 1.98 11.93 -7.72
CA MET A 91 2.08 12.48 -9.09
C MET A 91 3.22 13.49 -9.24
N ARG A 92 3.81 13.94 -8.12
CA ARG A 92 4.93 14.88 -8.05
C ARG A 92 5.75 14.65 -6.79
N PRO A 93 6.93 15.29 -6.61
CA PRO A 93 7.62 15.32 -5.32
C PRO A 93 6.74 15.95 -4.23
N ILE A 94 6.70 15.34 -3.03
CA ILE A 94 5.99 15.86 -1.85
C ILE A 94 6.85 15.63 -0.59
N PRO A 95 7.99 16.29 -0.45
CA PRO A 95 8.94 16.05 0.65
C PRO A 95 8.37 16.36 2.04
N SER A 96 7.26 17.10 2.14
CA SER A 96 6.56 17.31 3.40
C SER A 96 5.97 16.04 4.04
N LEU A 97 5.91 14.93 3.29
CA LEU A 97 5.45 13.63 3.79
C LEU A 97 6.58 12.74 4.32
N ASP A 98 7.83 13.16 4.17
CA ASP A 98 9.00 12.39 4.59
C ASP A 98 9.02 12.21 6.11
N GLY A 99 9.32 10.99 6.55
CA GLY A 99 9.37 10.63 7.96
C GLY A 99 8.03 10.26 8.60
N ASP A 100 6.89 10.65 8.03
CA ASP A 100 5.55 10.38 8.56
C ASP A 100 4.83 9.23 7.85
N TYR A 101 5.23 8.93 6.60
CA TYR A 101 4.61 7.87 5.79
C TYR A 101 5.66 6.87 5.30
N SER A 102 5.30 5.58 5.34
CA SER A 102 6.19 4.48 4.96
C SER A 102 6.23 4.32 3.45
N VAL A 103 7.27 4.85 2.82
CA VAL A 103 7.56 4.61 1.40
C VAL A 103 8.03 3.17 1.23
N PHE A 104 7.44 2.43 0.28
CA PHE A 104 7.78 1.02 0.05
C PHE A 104 7.91 0.62 -1.41
N GLY A 105 7.60 1.53 -2.34
CA GLY A 105 7.66 1.22 -3.77
C GLY A 105 7.82 2.46 -4.64
N GLN A 106 8.04 2.18 -5.93
CA GLN A 106 8.17 3.17 -6.98
C GLN A 106 7.51 2.64 -8.25
N VAL A 107 6.71 3.48 -8.92
CA VAL A 107 6.17 3.17 -10.24
C VAL A 107 7.30 3.23 -11.27
N GLU A 108 7.56 2.11 -11.94
CA GLU A 108 8.56 2.03 -13.01
C GLU A 108 7.99 2.36 -14.39
N LYS A 109 6.71 2.01 -14.62
CA LYS A 109 6.00 2.23 -15.88
C LYS A 109 4.56 2.64 -15.63
N GLY A 110 3.99 3.44 -16.52
CA GLY A 110 2.59 3.83 -16.48
C GLY A 110 2.31 5.07 -15.63
N LEU A 111 3.26 5.98 -15.43
CA LEU A 111 3.02 7.26 -14.74
C LEU A 111 1.86 8.05 -15.37
N GLY A 112 1.75 8.08 -16.70
CA GLY A 112 0.62 8.72 -17.38
C GLY A 112 -0.74 8.08 -17.10
N VAL A 113 -0.79 6.80 -16.70
CA VAL A 113 -2.04 6.15 -16.27
C VAL A 113 -2.49 6.70 -14.91
N ILE A 114 -1.54 6.97 -14.01
CA ILE A 114 -1.84 7.50 -12.68
C ILE A 114 -2.53 8.88 -12.79
N GLU A 115 -2.10 9.68 -13.74
CA GLU A 115 -2.66 11.02 -14.00
C GLU A 115 -4.10 10.98 -14.56
N MET A 116 -4.51 9.86 -15.14
CA MET A 116 -5.84 9.66 -15.72
C MET A 116 -6.83 8.99 -14.74
N ILE A 117 -6.35 8.49 -13.60
CA ILE A 117 -7.21 7.82 -12.62
C ILE A 117 -8.14 8.84 -11.95
N GLU A 118 -9.42 8.50 -11.92
CA GLU A 118 -10.49 9.26 -11.28
C GLU A 118 -11.01 8.56 -10.02
N ILE A 119 -11.70 9.32 -9.18
CA ILE A 119 -12.38 8.77 -7.98
C ILE A 119 -13.40 7.72 -8.43
N GLY A 120 -13.28 6.52 -7.87
CA GLY A 120 -14.16 5.38 -8.18
C GLY A 120 -13.56 4.37 -9.15
N ASP A 121 -12.48 4.72 -9.86
CA ASP A 121 -11.75 3.78 -10.71
C ASP A 121 -11.24 2.60 -9.89
N LYS A 122 -11.28 1.42 -10.51
CA LYS A 122 -11.02 0.15 -9.81
C LYS A 122 -9.64 -0.40 -10.09
N ILE A 123 -9.04 -0.94 -9.06
CA ILE A 123 -7.91 -1.86 -9.14
C ILE A 123 -8.48 -3.19 -9.64
N VAL A 124 -8.23 -3.55 -10.90
CA VAL A 124 -8.73 -4.80 -11.48
C VAL A 124 -8.09 -5.99 -10.79
N SER A 125 -6.76 -5.99 -10.70
CA SER A 125 -6.00 -7.02 -9.97
C SER A 125 -4.61 -6.50 -9.61
N VAL A 126 -4.01 -7.10 -8.57
CA VAL A 126 -2.61 -6.89 -8.19
C VAL A 126 -1.87 -8.21 -8.25
N THR A 127 -0.93 -8.32 -9.17
CA THR A 127 -0.07 -9.51 -9.33
C THR A 127 1.33 -9.22 -8.82
N ILE A 128 1.87 -10.10 -8.00
CA ILE A 128 3.22 -10.00 -7.44
C ILE A 128 4.19 -10.86 -8.26
N GLU A 129 5.10 -10.21 -8.95
CA GLU A 129 6.22 -10.88 -9.61
C GLU A 129 7.49 -10.80 -8.74
N ARG A 130 8.12 -11.96 -8.51
CA ARG A 130 9.37 -12.05 -7.75
C ARG A 130 10.54 -12.23 -8.71
N ARG A 131 11.38 -11.19 -8.84
CA ARG A 131 12.56 -11.20 -9.71
C ARG A 131 13.83 -11.27 -8.88
N GLY A 132 14.72 -12.19 -9.24
CA GLY A 132 15.97 -12.45 -8.52
C GLY A 132 15.81 -13.42 -7.33
N GLU A 133 16.91 -14.04 -6.94
CA GLU A 133 16.90 -15.14 -5.96
C GLU A 133 16.38 -14.68 -4.58
N SER A 134 16.81 -13.52 -4.10
CA SER A 134 16.34 -12.99 -2.81
C SER A 134 14.82 -12.74 -2.78
N ALA A 135 14.24 -12.32 -3.90
CA ALA A 135 12.79 -12.09 -3.99
C ALA A 135 12.02 -13.41 -4.04
N LYS A 136 12.53 -14.44 -4.69
CA LYS A 136 11.91 -15.77 -4.80
C LYS A 136 11.77 -16.45 -3.43
N VAL A 137 12.77 -16.28 -2.56
CA VAL A 137 12.78 -16.86 -1.20
C VAL A 137 12.16 -15.95 -0.14
N PHE A 138 11.64 -14.78 -0.52
CA PHE A 138 11.05 -13.83 0.42
C PHE A 138 9.79 -14.40 1.07
N ASN A 139 9.85 -14.55 2.39
CA ASN A 139 8.73 -15.07 3.19
C ASN A 139 7.96 -13.94 3.87
N VAL A 140 6.72 -13.74 3.43
CA VAL A 140 5.82 -12.70 3.94
C VAL A 140 5.60 -12.84 5.45
N ASN A 141 5.36 -14.05 5.96
CA ASN A 141 5.04 -14.27 7.38
C ASN A 141 6.25 -14.08 8.31
N GLU A 142 7.46 -14.32 7.82
CA GLU A 142 8.69 -14.01 8.56
C GLU A 142 8.96 -12.50 8.59
N ALA A 143 8.80 -11.83 7.44
CA ALA A 143 9.04 -10.40 7.32
C ALA A 143 7.94 -9.55 8.00
N PHE A 144 6.72 -10.09 8.12
CA PHE A 144 5.59 -9.44 8.80
C PHE A 144 4.81 -10.45 9.66
N PRO A 145 5.37 -10.90 10.78
CA PRO A 145 4.74 -11.89 11.65
C PRO A 145 3.47 -11.34 12.31
N ALA A 146 2.55 -12.25 12.67
CA ALA A 146 1.26 -11.89 13.28
C ALA A 146 1.39 -10.99 14.52
N LYS A 147 2.44 -11.18 15.34
CA LYS A 147 2.73 -10.34 16.52
C LYS A 147 3.06 -8.87 16.20
N ALA A 148 3.43 -8.55 14.96
CA ALA A 148 3.70 -7.18 14.51
C ALA A 148 2.41 -6.45 14.06
N ARG A 149 1.29 -7.17 13.95
CA ARG A 149 -0.03 -6.67 13.57
C ARG A 149 -0.84 -6.40 14.84
N LYS A 150 -1.03 -5.13 15.17
CA LYS A 150 -1.88 -4.74 16.29
C LYS A 150 -3.34 -4.85 15.85
N LYS A 151 -4.09 -5.81 16.36
CA LYS A 151 -5.54 -5.95 16.09
C LYS A 151 -6.30 -4.68 16.53
N LEU A 152 -7.34 -4.36 15.78
CA LEU A 152 -8.27 -3.26 16.05
C LEU A 152 -9.48 -3.74 16.81
#